data_6e3a1953abe29de8963ec867dafaf02d
#
_entry.id   6e3a1953abe29de8963ec867dafaf02d
#
_cell.length_a   1.000
_cell.length_b   1.000
_cell.length_c   1.000
_cell.angle_alpha   90.00
_cell.angle_beta   90.00
_cell.angle_gamma   90.00
#
_symmetry.space_group_name_H-M   'P 1'
#
loop_
_entity.id
_entity.type
_entity.pdbx_description
1 polymer ?
#
loop_
_entity_poly.entity_id
_entity_poly.type
_entity_poly.pdbx_seq_one_letter_code
_entity_poly.pdbx_strand_id
1 'polypeptide(L)'
;MNFVFISPHFPSNYERFCTALRDHGVTVLGIADTPYEQLSPTLRGALTDYYRVDSLEDYESVFRAVAYFIHHHGRIDWLESNNEYWLEQDARLREAFHITSGFMPEDMPRVKRKSLMKACYQQAGVPTARLHHVTTLDAARAFIDQVGYPVVVKPDNGVGACATYKLEDDAALCGFFADLPPVPYVMEEFVNGAICSYDAILDSRGEPLFESGDYVPYSIMDAVNTGDHQHFTILPRLPDDLRDAGRRCVKAFGARSRFVHFEFFRLWDDHPFLGRAGTVVGLEVNMRPCGGFTQDMYNYALSTDVYRIYADMICYDENRQPDWPEKYFCAFVGRQEGKPYLLSQDALRQRYAGDLMQCETLPDVLAAGMGKYVFIARFKDEERMNAFFRDALELAHE
;
A
#
# COMPACT_ATOMS: atom_id res chain seq x y z
N MET A 1 6.18 -16.20 22.35
CA MET A 1 5.78 -14.85 21.87
C MET A 1 4.36 -14.96 21.36
N ASN A 2 3.48 -14.07 21.84
CA ASN A 2 2.07 -14.02 21.43
C ASN A 2 1.84 -12.83 20.49
N PHE A 3 1.35 -13.12 19.29
CA PHE A 3 1.05 -12.13 18.26
C PHE A 3 -0.44 -12.12 17.98
N VAL A 4 -1.11 -10.98 18.19
CA VAL A 4 -2.50 -10.76 17.78
C VAL A 4 -2.51 -10.18 16.36
N PHE A 5 -3.12 -10.91 15.42
CA PHE A 5 -3.32 -10.45 14.05
C PHE A 5 -4.79 -10.09 13.83
N ILE A 6 -5.07 -8.80 13.55
CA ILE A 6 -6.41 -8.30 13.26
C ILE A 6 -6.68 -8.41 11.76
N SER A 7 -7.83 -8.97 11.38
CA SER A 7 -8.21 -9.22 9.99
C SER A 7 -7.21 -10.08 9.18
N PRO A 8 -6.77 -11.23 9.70
CA PRO A 8 -5.75 -12.06 9.04
C PRO A 8 -6.22 -12.70 7.71
N HIS A 9 -7.51 -12.66 7.42
CA HIS A 9 -8.14 -13.26 6.23
C HIS A 9 -8.23 -12.29 5.05
N PHE A 10 -8.01 -10.98 5.27
CA PHE A 10 -8.14 -9.98 4.21
C PHE A 10 -7.05 -8.90 4.29
N PRO A 11 -6.31 -8.67 3.17
CA PRO A 11 -6.29 -9.41 1.90
C PRO A 11 -5.93 -10.90 2.06
N SER A 12 -6.31 -11.73 1.06
CA SER A 12 -6.15 -13.20 1.18
C SER A 12 -4.70 -13.67 1.37
N ASN A 13 -3.72 -12.94 0.83
CA ASN A 13 -2.30 -13.25 1.00
C ASN A 13 -1.75 -12.97 2.42
N TYR A 14 -2.54 -12.32 3.31
CA TYR A 14 -2.14 -12.07 4.71
C TYR A 14 -2.05 -13.35 5.54
N GLU A 15 -2.73 -14.43 5.13
CA GLU A 15 -2.54 -15.75 5.72
C GLU A 15 -1.07 -16.22 5.67
N ARG A 16 -0.27 -15.72 4.71
CA ARG A 16 1.16 -16.03 4.58
C ARG A 16 1.99 -15.41 5.69
N PHE A 17 1.64 -14.22 6.19
CA PHE A 17 2.25 -13.64 7.39
C PHE A 17 1.97 -14.52 8.61
N CYS A 18 0.72 -14.99 8.78
CA CYS A 18 0.36 -15.90 9.87
C CYS A 18 1.12 -17.22 9.77
N THR A 19 1.25 -17.78 8.56
CA THR A 19 2.01 -19.01 8.33
C THR A 19 3.49 -18.83 8.67
N ALA A 20 4.10 -17.74 8.20
CA ALA A 20 5.51 -17.44 8.48
C ALA A 20 5.76 -17.25 9.99
N LEU A 21 4.89 -16.52 10.70
CA LEU A 21 4.97 -16.34 12.15
C LEU A 21 4.87 -17.67 12.89
N ARG A 22 3.87 -18.52 12.53
CA ARG A 22 3.74 -19.87 13.13
C ARG A 22 5.00 -20.72 12.89
N ASP A 23 5.55 -20.70 11.68
CA ASP A 23 6.74 -21.47 11.32
C ASP A 23 7.98 -21.01 12.11
N HIS A 24 7.97 -19.79 12.64
CA HIS A 24 8.97 -19.24 13.58
C HIS A 24 8.64 -19.52 15.05
N GLY A 25 7.61 -20.32 15.34
CA GLY A 25 7.21 -20.68 16.70
C GLY A 25 6.43 -19.60 17.46
N VAL A 26 5.86 -18.62 16.75
CA VAL A 26 5.00 -17.60 17.33
C VAL A 26 3.60 -18.16 17.57
N THR A 27 3.00 -17.87 18.71
CA THR A 27 1.58 -18.11 18.99
C THR A 27 0.76 -17.07 18.25
N VAL A 28 0.13 -17.44 17.13
CA VAL A 28 -0.64 -16.52 16.27
C VAL A 28 -2.11 -16.55 16.68
N LEU A 29 -2.64 -15.41 17.10
CA LEU A 29 -3.99 -15.23 17.64
C LEU A 29 -4.78 -14.32 16.69
N GLY A 30 -5.77 -14.88 15.99
CA GLY A 30 -6.53 -14.17 14.96
C GLY A 30 -7.81 -13.53 15.50
N ILE A 31 -8.09 -12.28 15.13
CA ILE A 31 -9.38 -11.61 15.36
C ILE A 31 -9.97 -11.21 14.00
N ALA A 32 -11.19 -11.64 13.70
CA ALA A 32 -11.92 -11.19 12.51
C ALA A 32 -13.44 -11.32 12.70
N ASP A 33 -14.19 -10.77 11.75
CA ASP A 33 -15.66 -10.88 11.68
C ASP A 33 -16.16 -12.07 10.84
N THR A 34 -15.25 -12.73 10.12
CA THR A 34 -15.55 -13.91 9.31
C THR A 34 -15.75 -15.16 10.19
N PRO A 35 -16.77 -16.01 9.95
CA PRO A 35 -16.89 -17.31 10.61
C PRO A 35 -15.65 -18.19 10.41
N TYR A 36 -15.21 -18.89 11.47
CA TYR A 36 -14.00 -19.76 11.42
C TYR A 36 -14.02 -20.76 10.28
N GLU A 37 -15.19 -21.31 9.99
CA GLU A 37 -15.38 -22.34 8.95
C GLU A 37 -15.19 -21.78 7.53
N GLN A 38 -15.31 -20.45 7.37
CA GLN A 38 -15.10 -19.74 6.10
C GLN A 38 -13.66 -19.28 5.89
N LEU A 39 -12.82 -19.35 6.91
CA LEU A 39 -11.39 -19.10 6.77
C LEU A 39 -10.76 -20.19 5.88
N SER A 40 -9.72 -19.81 5.13
CA SER A 40 -8.97 -20.77 4.31
C SER A 40 -8.38 -21.88 5.17
N PRO A 41 -8.18 -23.09 4.64
CA PRO A 41 -7.47 -24.16 5.36
C PRO A 41 -6.06 -23.74 5.79
N THR A 42 -5.36 -22.95 4.98
CA THR A 42 -4.02 -22.41 5.28
C THR A 42 -4.07 -21.51 6.51
N LEU A 43 -4.98 -20.55 6.54
CA LEU A 43 -5.12 -19.63 7.68
C LEU A 43 -5.53 -20.37 8.94
N ARG A 44 -6.52 -21.25 8.87
CA ARG A 44 -6.91 -22.09 10.03
C ARG A 44 -5.75 -22.91 10.59
N GLY A 45 -4.90 -23.45 9.71
CA GLY A 45 -3.70 -24.17 10.11
C GLY A 45 -2.60 -23.28 10.70
N ALA A 46 -2.59 -21.98 10.38
CA ALA A 46 -1.60 -21.03 10.87
C ALA A 46 -1.97 -20.42 12.23
N LEU A 47 -3.26 -20.36 12.57
CA LEU A 47 -3.73 -19.75 13.81
C LEU A 47 -3.64 -20.77 14.97
N THR A 48 -3.17 -20.29 16.12
CA THR A 48 -3.21 -21.05 17.40
C THR A 48 -4.59 -20.94 18.02
N ASP A 49 -5.20 -19.75 17.94
CA ASP A 49 -6.55 -19.47 18.44
C ASP A 49 -7.20 -18.42 17.58
N TYR A 50 -8.53 -18.37 17.59
CA TYR A 50 -9.31 -17.46 16.78
C TYR A 50 -10.52 -16.92 17.55
N TYR A 51 -10.67 -15.61 17.58
CA TYR A 51 -11.82 -14.95 18.16
C TYR A 51 -12.63 -14.22 17.10
N ARG A 52 -13.86 -14.67 16.87
CA ARG A 52 -14.79 -13.99 15.97
C ARG A 52 -15.49 -12.85 16.71
N VAL A 53 -15.49 -11.66 16.10
CA VAL A 53 -16.33 -10.52 16.47
C VAL A 53 -17.46 -10.36 15.45
N ASP A 54 -18.54 -9.63 15.79
CA ASP A 54 -19.61 -9.37 14.83
C ASP A 54 -19.22 -8.28 13.82
N SER A 55 -18.38 -7.32 14.24
CA SER A 55 -17.79 -6.29 13.40
C SER A 55 -16.43 -5.88 13.94
N LEU A 56 -15.44 -5.81 13.05
CA LEU A 56 -14.11 -5.25 13.38
C LEU A 56 -14.15 -3.73 13.62
N GLU A 57 -15.22 -3.03 13.22
CA GLU A 57 -15.42 -1.60 13.49
C GLU A 57 -15.89 -1.34 14.94
N ASP A 58 -16.43 -2.36 15.62
CA ASP A 58 -16.77 -2.27 17.03
C ASP A 58 -15.52 -2.46 17.90
N TYR A 59 -14.90 -1.34 18.25
CA TYR A 59 -13.70 -1.30 19.11
C TYR A 59 -13.85 -2.12 20.39
N GLU A 60 -15.01 -2.02 21.06
CA GLU A 60 -15.25 -2.72 22.34
C GLU A 60 -15.28 -4.25 22.18
N SER A 61 -15.79 -4.74 21.05
CA SER A 61 -15.76 -6.16 20.72
C SER A 61 -14.34 -6.65 20.46
N VAL A 62 -13.54 -5.87 19.70
CA VAL A 62 -12.13 -6.21 19.45
C VAL A 62 -11.30 -6.12 20.74
N PHE A 63 -11.54 -5.11 21.57
CA PHE A 63 -10.90 -4.98 22.89
C PHE A 63 -11.16 -6.23 23.78
N ARG A 64 -12.41 -6.71 23.84
CA ARG A 64 -12.75 -7.94 24.58
C ARG A 64 -12.06 -9.17 24.00
N ALA A 65 -11.91 -9.25 22.69
CA ALA A 65 -11.19 -10.34 22.04
C ALA A 65 -9.69 -10.36 22.44
N VAL A 66 -9.04 -9.18 22.51
CA VAL A 66 -7.66 -9.08 23.00
C VAL A 66 -7.57 -9.47 24.47
N ALA A 67 -8.51 -9.00 25.31
CA ALA A 67 -8.57 -9.37 26.74
C ALA A 67 -8.78 -10.89 26.93
N TYR A 68 -9.62 -11.52 26.09
CA TYR A 68 -9.80 -12.98 26.07
C TYR A 68 -8.47 -13.69 25.79
N PHE A 69 -7.72 -13.24 24.78
CA PHE A 69 -6.42 -13.84 24.46
C PHE A 69 -5.41 -13.68 25.60
N ILE A 70 -5.38 -12.51 26.25
CA ILE A 70 -4.52 -12.30 27.41
C ILE A 70 -4.87 -13.27 28.53
N HIS A 71 -6.17 -13.52 28.77
CA HIS A 71 -6.61 -14.47 29.80
C HIS A 71 -6.16 -15.90 29.50
N HIS A 72 -6.21 -16.35 28.23
CA HIS A 72 -5.95 -17.72 27.84
C HIS A 72 -4.48 -18.01 27.50
N HIS A 73 -3.78 -17.01 26.90
CA HIS A 73 -2.43 -17.18 26.37
C HIS A 73 -1.37 -16.33 27.09
N GLY A 74 -1.80 -15.47 28.03
CA GLY A 74 -0.91 -14.56 28.72
C GLY A 74 -0.65 -13.28 27.96
N ARG A 75 0.42 -12.56 28.32
CA ARG A 75 0.77 -11.27 27.73
C ARG A 75 0.86 -11.34 26.21
N ILE A 76 0.32 -10.31 25.54
CA ILE A 76 0.49 -10.09 24.10
C ILE A 76 1.76 -9.27 23.88
N ASP A 77 2.66 -9.77 23.03
CA ASP A 77 3.93 -9.13 22.70
C ASP A 77 3.79 -8.22 21.47
N TRP A 78 2.96 -8.62 20.50
CA TRP A 78 2.68 -7.89 19.26
C TRP A 78 1.19 -7.87 18.95
N LEU A 79 0.75 -6.74 18.38
CA LEU A 79 -0.59 -6.58 17.84
C LEU A 79 -0.49 -5.75 16.55
N GLU A 80 -0.95 -6.29 15.43
CA GLU A 80 -0.89 -5.63 14.13
C GLU A 80 -1.99 -6.16 13.20
N SER A 81 -2.51 -5.30 12.33
CA SER A 81 -3.39 -5.68 11.23
C SER A 81 -2.66 -5.70 9.88
N ASN A 82 -1.52 -5.02 9.78
CA ASN A 82 -0.85 -4.71 8.52
C ASN A 82 -1.78 -4.02 7.49
N ASN A 83 -2.79 -3.29 7.97
CA ASN A 83 -3.82 -2.69 7.14
C ASN A 83 -4.05 -1.22 7.52
N GLU A 84 -4.04 -0.33 6.52
CA GLU A 84 -4.17 1.12 6.70
C GLU A 84 -5.50 1.50 7.39
N TYR A 85 -6.57 0.75 7.14
CA TYR A 85 -7.88 1.03 7.70
C TYR A 85 -7.89 0.85 9.24
N TRP A 86 -7.17 -0.14 9.75
CA TRP A 86 -7.17 -0.50 11.17
C TRP A 86 -6.07 0.15 12.01
N LEU A 87 -5.14 0.92 11.41
CA LEU A 87 -3.97 1.47 12.13
C LEU A 87 -4.31 2.26 13.40
N GLU A 88 -5.38 3.09 13.37
CA GLU A 88 -5.80 3.86 14.54
C GLU A 88 -6.36 2.95 15.63
N GLN A 89 -7.12 1.93 15.26
CA GLN A 89 -7.62 0.93 16.20
C GLN A 89 -6.48 0.10 16.80
N ASP A 90 -5.54 -0.34 15.96
CA ASP A 90 -4.35 -1.07 16.41
C ASP A 90 -3.56 -0.26 17.45
N ALA A 91 -3.36 1.04 17.19
CA ALA A 91 -2.66 1.94 18.10
C ALA A 91 -3.38 2.09 19.46
N ARG A 92 -4.70 2.27 19.44
CA ARG A 92 -5.54 2.36 20.66
C ARG A 92 -5.50 1.06 21.48
N LEU A 93 -5.53 -0.10 20.82
CA LEU A 93 -5.43 -1.40 21.49
C LEU A 93 -4.05 -1.60 22.11
N ARG A 94 -2.96 -1.21 21.39
CA ARG A 94 -1.59 -1.28 21.95
C ARG A 94 -1.46 -0.42 23.22
N GLU A 95 -1.97 0.80 23.20
CA GLU A 95 -1.99 1.67 24.37
C GLU A 95 -2.78 1.04 25.54
N ALA A 96 -4.00 0.58 25.27
CA ALA A 96 -4.88 0.02 26.29
C ALA A 96 -4.31 -1.23 26.98
N PHE A 97 -3.56 -2.06 26.24
CA PHE A 97 -2.97 -3.29 26.75
C PHE A 97 -1.45 -3.20 27.02
N HIS A 98 -0.86 -1.99 26.93
CA HIS A 98 0.57 -1.75 27.11
C HIS A 98 1.46 -2.61 26.19
N ILE A 99 1.03 -2.80 24.93
CA ILE A 99 1.79 -3.49 23.89
C ILE A 99 2.68 -2.45 23.21
N THR A 100 4.00 -2.55 23.37
CA THR A 100 4.96 -1.51 22.97
C THR A 100 5.50 -1.69 21.54
N SER A 101 5.04 -2.69 20.82
CA SER A 101 5.42 -2.96 19.42
C SER A 101 4.55 -2.18 18.46
N GLY A 102 5.08 -1.14 17.83
CA GLY A 102 4.37 -0.37 16.82
C GLY A 102 3.98 1.05 17.25
N PHE A 103 3.27 1.74 16.38
CA PHE A 103 2.81 3.12 16.63
C PHE A 103 1.71 3.18 17.69
N MET A 104 1.73 4.27 18.47
CA MET A 104 0.74 4.60 19.50
C MET A 104 -0.22 5.69 19.00
N PRO A 105 -1.31 6.00 19.71
CA PRO A 105 -2.28 7.02 19.29
C PRO A 105 -1.69 8.39 18.99
N GLU A 106 -0.65 8.81 19.73
CA GLU A 106 0.05 10.08 19.51
C GLU A 106 0.82 10.11 18.17
N ASP A 107 1.14 8.97 17.59
CA ASP A 107 1.83 8.87 16.31
C ASP A 107 0.87 9.00 15.13
N MET A 108 -0.40 8.63 15.33
CA MET A 108 -1.39 8.54 14.24
C MET A 108 -1.55 9.83 13.42
N PRO A 109 -1.56 11.03 14.01
CA PRO A 109 -1.73 12.24 13.20
C PRO A 109 -0.69 12.40 12.09
N ARG A 110 0.61 12.12 12.36
CA ARG A 110 1.67 12.30 11.37
C ARG A 110 1.74 11.19 10.30
N VAL A 111 1.11 10.02 10.58
CA VAL A 111 1.13 8.87 9.66
C VAL A 111 -0.21 8.64 8.95
N LYS A 112 -1.28 9.34 9.36
CA LYS A 112 -2.63 9.20 8.80
C LYS A 112 -3.15 10.46 8.11
N ARG A 113 -2.74 11.66 8.56
CA ARG A 113 -3.22 12.93 7.99
C ARG A 113 -2.26 13.44 6.94
N LYS A 114 -2.72 13.52 5.70
CA LYS A 114 -1.94 13.99 4.54
C LYS A 114 -1.31 15.36 4.77
N SER A 115 -2.05 16.27 5.41
CA SER A 115 -1.54 17.60 5.78
C SER A 115 -0.35 17.55 6.75
N LEU A 116 -0.36 16.61 7.71
CA LEU A 116 0.70 16.48 8.71
C LEU A 116 1.90 15.64 8.20
N MET A 117 1.68 14.74 7.25
CA MET A 117 2.77 14.01 6.56
C MET A 117 3.76 14.97 5.88
N LYS A 118 3.29 16.12 5.37
CA LYS A 118 4.13 17.11 4.69
C LYS A 118 5.31 17.59 5.57
N ALA A 119 5.08 17.81 6.86
CA ALA A 119 6.14 18.23 7.78
C ALA A 119 7.26 17.17 7.90
N CYS A 120 6.90 15.87 7.91
CA CYS A 120 7.87 14.78 7.95
C CYS A 120 8.67 14.70 6.63
N TYR A 121 8.02 14.85 5.48
CA TYR A 121 8.71 14.90 4.18
C TYR A 121 9.67 16.09 4.11
N GLN A 122 9.25 17.27 4.57
CA GLN A 122 10.12 18.47 4.65
C GLN A 122 11.30 18.23 5.55
N GLN A 123 11.10 17.61 6.72
CA GLN A 123 12.22 17.21 7.64
C GLN A 123 13.17 16.21 6.96
N ALA A 124 12.65 15.33 6.11
CA ALA A 124 13.45 14.41 5.30
C ALA A 124 14.19 15.11 4.14
N GLY A 125 13.93 16.39 3.88
CA GLY A 125 14.47 17.12 2.74
C GLY A 125 13.90 16.59 1.40
N VAL A 126 12.66 16.09 1.41
CA VAL A 126 11.92 15.63 0.23
C VAL A 126 10.86 16.66 -0.11
N PRO A 127 10.86 17.26 -1.32
CA PRO A 127 9.85 18.22 -1.72
C PRO A 127 8.46 17.55 -1.74
N THR A 128 7.42 18.35 -1.51
CA THR A 128 6.01 17.91 -1.56
C THR A 128 5.16 18.97 -2.23
N ALA A 129 4.05 18.54 -2.85
CA ALA A 129 3.03 19.44 -3.38
C ALA A 129 2.61 20.47 -2.33
N ARG A 130 2.39 21.74 -2.77
CA ARG A 130 1.79 22.78 -1.93
C ARG A 130 0.37 22.34 -1.56
N LEU A 131 -0.04 22.62 -0.34
CA LEU A 131 -1.29 22.14 0.22
C LEU A 131 -2.09 23.29 0.84
N HIS A 132 -3.41 23.27 0.65
CA HIS A 132 -4.38 24.12 1.29
C HIS A 132 -5.47 23.29 1.98
N HIS A 133 -5.83 23.61 3.21
CA HIS A 133 -7.00 23.02 3.87
C HIS A 133 -8.27 23.60 3.25
N VAL A 134 -9.15 22.74 2.74
CA VAL A 134 -10.41 23.18 2.14
C VAL A 134 -11.30 23.77 3.22
N THR A 135 -11.63 25.07 3.06
CA THR A 135 -12.47 25.83 4.00
C THR A 135 -13.60 26.56 3.26
N THR A 136 -13.27 27.57 2.46
CA THR A 136 -14.24 28.36 1.69
C THR A 136 -13.83 28.38 0.22
N LEU A 137 -14.80 28.60 -0.66
CA LEU A 137 -14.56 28.72 -2.10
C LEU A 137 -13.56 29.84 -2.43
N ASP A 138 -13.66 31.00 -1.75
CA ASP A 138 -12.75 32.13 -1.98
C ASP A 138 -11.32 31.80 -1.53
N ALA A 139 -11.14 31.10 -0.41
CA ALA A 139 -9.82 30.64 0.03
C ALA A 139 -9.21 29.61 -0.94
N ALA A 140 -10.02 28.72 -1.48
CA ALA A 140 -9.60 27.76 -2.50
C ALA A 140 -9.17 28.46 -3.80
N ARG A 141 -9.93 29.48 -4.27
CA ARG A 141 -9.54 30.29 -5.42
C ARG A 141 -8.23 31.04 -5.20
N ALA A 142 -8.04 31.62 -4.01
CA ALA A 142 -6.78 32.30 -3.66
C ALA A 142 -5.57 31.34 -3.64
N PHE A 143 -5.76 30.07 -3.29
CA PHE A 143 -4.74 29.06 -3.43
C PHE A 143 -4.49 28.71 -4.90
N ILE A 144 -5.54 28.53 -5.69
CA ILE A 144 -5.45 28.22 -7.12
C ILE A 144 -4.76 29.35 -7.91
N ASP A 145 -4.96 30.60 -7.54
CA ASP A 145 -4.25 31.76 -8.13
C ASP A 145 -2.73 31.65 -7.98
N GLN A 146 -2.25 30.90 -6.97
CA GLN A 146 -0.81 30.68 -6.71
C GLN A 146 -0.25 29.42 -7.41
N VAL A 147 -1.08 28.39 -7.59
CA VAL A 147 -0.61 27.09 -8.08
C VAL A 147 -1.07 26.77 -9.50
N GLY A 148 -2.15 27.40 -9.97
CA GLY A 148 -2.81 27.11 -11.23
C GLY A 148 -3.72 25.87 -11.17
N TYR A 149 -4.52 25.68 -12.22
CA TYR A 149 -5.22 24.45 -12.48
C TYR A 149 -4.32 23.47 -13.28
N PRO A 150 -4.56 22.13 -13.16
CA PRO A 150 -5.51 21.48 -12.26
C PRO A 150 -5.03 21.44 -10.81
N VAL A 151 -5.97 21.23 -9.89
CA VAL A 151 -5.67 20.90 -8.49
C VAL A 151 -6.31 19.57 -8.10
N VAL A 152 -5.79 18.92 -7.08
CA VAL A 152 -6.32 17.65 -6.54
C VAL A 152 -6.91 17.89 -5.17
N VAL A 153 -8.17 17.48 -4.96
CA VAL A 153 -8.82 17.49 -3.64
C VAL A 153 -9.02 16.07 -3.14
N LYS A 154 -8.69 15.82 -1.87
CA LYS A 154 -8.76 14.52 -1.25
C LYS A 154 -9.03 14.62 0.26
N PRO A 155 -9.65 13.61 0.90
CA PRO A 155 -9.79 13.60 2.35
C PRO A 155 -8.43 13.68 3.03
N ASP A 156 -8.31 14.51 4.09
CA ASP A 156 -7.06 14.63 4.86
C ASP A 156 -6.70 13.32 5.58
N ASN A 157 -7.72 12.60 6.06
CA ASN A 157 -7.60 11.24 6.58
C ASN A 157 -8.46 10.32 5.71
N GLY A 158 -7.84 9.43 4.94
CA GLY A 158 -8.52 8.51 4.03
C GLY A 158 -7.57 7.44 3.53
N VAL A 159 -8.14 6.35 3.01
CA VAL A 159 -7.41 5.18 2.50
C VAL A 159 -7.56 5.09 0.98
N GLY A 160 -6.44 4.94 0.29
CA GLY A 160 -6.42 4.81 -1.17
C GLY A 160 -6.86 6.09 -1.91
N ALA A 161 -7.17 5.96 -3.20
CA ALA A 161 -7.64 7.07 -4.04
C ALA A 161 -9.16 7.37 -3.88
N CYS A 162 -9.82 6.81 -2.87
CA CYS A 162 -11.25 7.00 -2.64
C CYS A 162 -11.58 8.46 -2.37
N ALA A 163 -12.62 8.97 -3.03
CA ALA A 163 -13.06 10.36 -2.91
C ALA A 163 -11.96 11.41 -3.22
N THR A 164 -11.02 11.06 -4.11
CA THR A 164 -10.00 11.96 -4.66
C THR A 164 -10.46 12.46 -6.02
N TYR A 165 -10.46 13.80 -6.19
CA TYR A 165 -10.93 14.43 -7.42
C TYR A 165 -9.87 15.37 -7.98
N LYS A 166 -9.67 15.33 -9.29
CA LYS A 166 -8.91 16.31 -10.05
C LYS A 166 -9.88 17.40 -10.53
N LEU A 167 -9.63 18.63 -10.15
CA LEU A 167 -10.44 19.78 -10.55
C LEU A 167 -9.68 20.54 -11.64
N GLU A 168 -10.23 20.54 -12.85
CA GLU A 168 -9.58 21.08 -14.04
C GLU A 168 -9.82 22.59 -14.23
N ASP A 169 -10.92 23.12 -13.64
CA ASP A 169 -11.37 24.50 -13.82
C ASP A 169 -12.26 24.98 -12.67
N ASP A 170 -12.68 26.25 -12.74
CA ASP A 170 -13.55 26.89 -11.74
C ASP A 170 -14.97 26.26 -11.70
N ALA A 171 -15.46 25.69 -12.81
CA ALA A 171 -16.74 24.99 -12.82
C ALA A 171 -16.69 23.71 -12.00
N ALA A 172 -15.62 22.91 -12.16
CA ALA A 172 -15.36 21.72 -11.36
C ALA A 172 -15.16 22.07 -9.87
N LEU A 173 -14.46 23.18 -9.58
CA LEU A 173 -14.29 23.69 -8.22
C LEU A 173 -15.63 24.05 -7.58
N CYS A 174 -16.48 24.82 -8.28
CA CYS A 174 -17.82 25.17 -7.78
C CYS A 174 -18.69 23.94 -7.55
N GLY A 175 -18.64 22.95 -8.46
CA GLY A 175 -19.34 21.67 -8.30
C GLY A 175 -18.89 20.92 -7.06
N PHE A 176 -17.59 20.82 -6.80
CA PHE A 176 -17.04 20.19 -5.60
C PHE A 176 -17.53 20.88 -4.31
N PHE A 177 -17.56 22.24 -4.27
CA PHE A 177 -18.06 22.96 -3.10
C PHE A 177 -19.59 22.87 -2.92
N ALA A 178 -20.36 22.66 -3.99
CA ALA A 178 -21.80 22.44 -3.89
C ALA A 178 -22.16 21.12 -3.20
N ASP A 179 -21.34 20.09 -3.40
CA ASP A 179 -21.51 18.74 -2.84
C ASP A 179 -20.39 18.36 -1.87
N LEU A 180 -19.81 19.34 -1.16
CA LEU A 180 -18.66 19.13 -0.27
C LEU A 180 -18.98 18.08 0.81
N PRO A 181 -18.23 16.95 0.86
CA PRO A 181 -18.46 15.93 1.86
C PRO A 181 -18.18 16.44 3.28
N PRO A 182 -18.89 15.90 4.33
CA PRO A 182 -18.80 16.37 5.71
C PRO A 182 -17.53 15.85 6.44
N VAL A 183 -16.40 15.79 5.74
CA VAL A 183 -15.10 15.40 6.28
C VAL A 183 -14.05 16.42 5.89
N PRO A 184 -12.96 16.59 6.67
CA PRO A 184 -11.88 17.48 6.31
C PRO A 184 -11.22 17.07 4.97
N TYR A 185 -11.12 18.02 4.05
CA TYR A 185 -10.43 17.87 2.77
C TYR A 185 -9.18 18.75 2.71
N VAL A 186 -8.20 18.29 1.97
CA VAL A 186 -7.05 19.06 1.51
C VAL A 186 -7.09 19.23 0.00
N MET A 187 -6.58 20.37 -0.46
CA MET A 187 -6.37 20.68 -1.87
C MET A 187 -4.86 20.80 -2.11
N GLU A 188 -4.37 20.12 -3.11
CA GLU A 188 -2.94 20.13 -3.49
C GLU A 188 -2.78 20.61 -4.93
N GLU A 189 -1.64 21.28 -5.22
CA GLU A 189 -1.23 21.48 -6.60
C GLU A 189 -1.06 20.15 -7.30
N PHE A 190 -1.38 20.09 -8.57
CA PHE A 190 -1.21 18.87 -9.37
C PHE A 190 0.28 18.64 -9.67
N VAL A 191 0.74 17.44 -9.40
CA VAL A 191 2.12 17.03 -9.68
C VAL A 191 2.13 16.13 -10.93
N ASN A 192 2.79 16.60 -12.00
CA ASN A 192 2.94 15.83 -13.23
C ASN A 192 4.14 14.87 -13.12
N GLY A 193 3.87 13.59 -12.89
CA GLY A 193 4.93 12.59 -12.68
C GLY A 193 4.41 11.17 -12.62
N ALA A 194 5.31 10.22 -12.81
CA ALA A 194 5.05 8.82 -12.54
C ALA A 194 4.98 8.57 -11.03
N ILE A 195 4.10 7.66 -10.60
CA ILE A 195 4.11 7.21 -9.21
C ILE A 195 5.18 6.15 -9.04
N CYS A 196 5.93 6.22 -7.95
CA CYS A 196 6.89 5.21 -7.53
C CYS A 196 6.84 5.05 -6.02
N SER A 197 7.21 3.89 -5.52
CA SER A 197 7.23 3.62 -4.09
C SER A 197 8.62 3.29 -3.55
N TYR A 198 8.79 3.51 -2.25
CA TYR A 198 9.82 2.91 -1.44
C TYR A 198 9.14 2.05 -0.38
N ASP A 199 9.42 0.77 -0.43
CA ASP A 199 8.84 -0.26 0.43
C ASP A 199 9.94 -0.92 1.24
N ALA A 200 9.74 -1.05 2.55
CA ALA A 200 10.74 -1.66 3.40
C ALA A 200 10.13 -2.43 4.57
N ILE A 201 10.86 -3.45 5.05
CA ILE A 201 10.68 -4.04 6.37
C ILE A 201 11.82 -3.49 7.24
N LEU A 202 11.46 -2.88 8.35
CA LEU A 202 12.38 -2.16 9.22
C LEU A 202 12.61 -2.89 10.53
N ASP A 203 13.86 -2.90 11.01
CA ASP A 203 14.22 -3.39 12.34
C ASP A 203 13.78 -2.43 13.45
N SER A 204 14.09 -2.74 14.70
CA SER A 204 13.77 -1.93 15.88
C SER A 204 14.47 -0.56 15.93
N ARG A 205 15.50 -0.37 15.11
CA ARG A 205 16.25 0.90 14.97
C ARG A 205 15.79 1.72 13.78
N GLY A 206 14.90 1.16 12.94
CA GLY A 206 14.44 1.76 11.70
C GLY A 206 15.40 1.52 10.52
N GLU A 207 16.33 0.57 10.65
CA GLU A 207 17.19 0.17 9.55
C GLU A 207 16.49 -0.87 8.68
N PRO A 208 16.61 -0.80 7.35
CA PRO A 208 15.90 -1.69 6.45
C PRO A 208 16.53 -3.09 6.43
N LEU A 209 15.71 -4.10 6.72
CA LEU A 209 15.99 -5.53 6.55
C LEU A 209 15.65 -6.02 5.13
N PHE A 210 14.77 -5.30 4.47
CA PHE A 210 14.32 -5.50 3.10
C PHE A 210 13.97 -4.14 2.50
N GLU A 211 14.30 -3.93 1.22
CA GLU A 211 13.93 -2.75 0.45
C GLU A 211 13.51 -3.11 -0.96
N SER A 212 12.46 -2.49 -1.44
CA SER A 212 11.96 -2.60 -2.81
C SER A 212 11.17 -1.35 -3.18
N GLY A 213 10.53 -1.37 -4.34
CA GLY A 213 9.63 -0.34 -4.78
C GLY A 213 8.96 -0.70 -6.08
N ASP A 214 7.82 -0.07 -6.32
CA ASP A 214 7.09 -0.16 -7.57
C ASP A 214 7.28 1.07 -8.44
N TYR A 215 6.88 0.92 -9.70
CA TYR A 215 6.82 2.00 -10.68
C TYR A 215 5.52 1.90 -11.47
N VAL A 216 4.71 2.96 -11.38
CA VAL A 216 3.43 3.11 -12.07
C VAL A 216 3.56 4.26 -13.06
N PRO A 217 3.62 3.99 -14.38
CA PRO A 217 3.92 5.01 -15.38
C PRO A 217 2.73 5.93 -15.75
N TYR A 218 1.66 5.93 -14.97
CA TYR A 218 0.45 6.72 -15.21
C TYR A 218 -0.21 7.12 -13.89
N SER A 219 -1.27 7.95 -13.96
CA SER A 219 -2.06 8.33 -12.80
C SER A 219 -3.05 7.20 -12.42
N ILE A 220 -2.87 6.60 -11.25
CA ILE A 220 -3.83 5.60 -10.70
C ILE A 220 -5.22 6.22 -10.56
N MET A 221 -5.30 7.48 -10.13
CA MET A 221 -6.55 8.22 -9.99
C MET A 221 -7.30 8.29 -11.33
N ASP A 222 -6.61 8.63 -12.43
CA ASP A 222 -7.22 8.71 -13.74
C ASP A 222 -7.68 7.33 -14.21
N ALA A 223 -6.87 6.31 -14.04
CA ALA A 223 -7.22 4.94 -14.42
C ALA A 223 -8.44 4.40 -13.64
N VAL A 224 -8.54 4.67 -12.34
CA VAL A 224 -9.71 4.30 -11.52
C VAL A 224 -10.96 5.06 -11.95
N ASN A 225 -10.84 6.38 -12.18
CA ASN A 225 -11.97 7.23 -12.56
C ASN A 225 -12.51 6.90 -13.97
N THR A 226 -11.64 6.48 -14.90
CA THR A 226 -12.03 6.11 -16.26
C THR A 226 -12.37 4.62 -16.42
N GLY A 227 -12.17 3.80 -15.37
CA GLY A 227 -12.34 2.35 -15.45
C GLY A 227 -11.33 1.71 -16.40
N ASP A 228 -10.12 2.23 -16.46
CA ASP A 228 -9.08 1.71 -17.34
C ASP A 228 -8.35 0.52 -16.70
N HIS A 229 -7.55 -0.19 -17.51
CA HIS A 229 -6.73 -1.30 -17.02
C HIS A 229 -5.61 -0.79 -16.11
N GLN A 230 -5.20 -1.66 -15.18
CA GLN A 230 -4.12 -1.36 -14.24
C GLN A 230 -2.85 -2.13 -14.62
N HIS A 231 -1.70 -1.47 -14.57
CA HIS A 231 -0.41 -2.14 -14.71
C HIS A 231 0.70 -1.40 -13.98
N PHE A 232 1.62 -2.13 -13.40
CA PHE A 232 2.80 -1.58 -12.74
C PHE A 232 3.91 -2.62 -12.67
N THR A 233 5.08 -2.19 -12.24
CA THR A 233 6.28 -3.05 -12.21
C THR A 233 7.00 -2.92 -10.88
N ILE A 234 7.42 -4.05 -10.32
CA ILE A 234 8.48 -4.08 -9.31
C ILE A 234 9.81 -4.17 -10.06
N LEU A 235 10.72 -3.24 -9.77
CA LEU A 235 12.03 -3.19 -10.40
C LEU A 235 12.99 -4.21 -9.77
N PRO A 236 13.92 -4.80 -10.56
CA PRO A 236 14.94 -5.71 -10.02
C PRO A 236 15.93 -5.02 -9.08
N ARG A 237 16.02 -3.70 -9.19
CA ARG A 237 16.85 -2.84 -8.32
C ARG A 237 16.14 -1.52 -8.08
N LEU A 238 16.05 -1.15 -6.82
CA LEU A 238 15.54 0.16 -6.40
C LEU A 238 16.52 1.26 -6.82
N PRO A 239 16.09 2.33 -7.52
CA PRO A 239 16.93 3.48 -7.86
C PRO A 239 17.55 4.11 -6.60
N ASP A 240 18.83 4.50 -6.69
CA ASP A 240 19.59 4.98 -5.52
C ASP A 240 19.00 6.26 -4.93
N ASP A 241 18.53 7.19 -5.76
CA ASP A 241 17.88 8.43 -5.33
C ASP A 241 16.54 8.19 -4.59
N LEU A 242 15.77 7.22 -5.06
CA LEU A 242 14.51 6.81 -4.42
C LEU A 242 14.78 6.09 -3.09
N ARG A 243 15.79 5.22 -3.05
CA ARG A 243 16.27 4.58 -1.81
C ARG A 243 16.69 5.62 -0.78
N ASP A 244 17.49 6.61 -1.18
CA ASP A 244 17.96 7.67 -0.29
C ASP A 244 16.81 8.53 0.24
N ALA A 245 15.84 8.88 -0.62
CA ALA A 245 14.64 9.60 -0.22
C ALA A 245 13.82 8.77 0.78
N GLY A 246 13.58 7.49 0.47
CA GLY A 246 12.83 6.58 1.34
C GLY A 246 13.46 6.41 2.72
N ARG A 247 14.78 6.16 2.80
CA ARG A 247 15.50 6.04 4.08
C ARG A 247 15.45 7.33 4.91
N ARG A 248 15.54 8.50 4.28
CA ARG A 248 15.37 9.79 4.99
C ARG A 248 13.95 9.95 5.51
N CYS A 249 12.94 9.53 4.74
CA CYS A 249 11.54 9.52 5.17
C CYS A 249 11.32 8.55 6.34
N VAL A 250 11.83 7.32 6.28
CA VAL A 250 11.77 6.36 7.41
C VAL A 250 12.23 7.02 8.70
N LYS A 251 13.38 7.70 8.67
CA LYS A 251 13.95 8.40 9.84
C LYS A 251 13.07 9.56 10.30
N ALA A 252 12.57 10.38 9.38
CA ALA A 252 11.76 11.56 9.71
C ALA A 252 10.38 11.19 10.27
N PHE A 253 9.78 10.10 9.78
CA PHE A 253 8.52 9.57 10.30
C PHE A 253 8.69 8.73 11.57
N GLY A 254 9.93 8.38 11.96
CA GLY A 254 10.22 7.53 13.12
C GLY A 254 9.71 6.10 12.96
N ALA A 255 9.66 5.60 11.72
CA ALA A 255 9.19 4.25 11.43
C ALA A 255 10.23 3.21 11.85
N ARG A 256 9.76 2.13 12.51
CA ARG A 256 10.59 1.02 12.98
C ARG A 256 9.74 -0.21 13.27
N SER A 257 10.37 -1.38 13.27
CA SER A 257 9.71 -2.66 13.62
C SER A 257 8.41 -2.88 12.85
N ARG A 258 8.44 -2.69 11.51
CA ARG A 258 7.26 -2.81 10.68
C ARG A 258 7.54 -2.81 9.19
N PHE A 259 6.53 -3.16 8.42
CA PHE A 259 6.48 -2.86 6.99
C PHE A 259 6.06 -1.40 6.79
N VAL A 260 6.65 -0.74 5.77
CA VAL A 260 6.28 0.62 5.33
C VAL A 260 6.15 0.67 3.81
N HIS A 261 5.26 1.53 3.33
CA HIS A 261 5.02 1.83 1.93
C HIS A 261 4.95 3.35 1.78
N PHE A 262 6.02 3.96 1.24
CA PHE A 262 6.09 5.39 0.92
C PHE A 262 5.82 5.59 -0.56
N GLU A 263 4.88 6.45 -0.89
CA GLU A 263 4.58 6.83 -2.26
C GLU A 263 5.21 8.18 -2.61
N PHE A 264 5.73 8.25 -3.83
CA PHE A 264 6.37 9.43 -4.40
C PHE A 264 5.91 9.64 -5.83
N PHE A 265 6.00 10.90 -6.29
CA PHE A 265 6.05 11.20 -7.71
C PHE A 265 7.50 11.28 -8.17
N ARG A 266 7.77 10.81 -9.38
CA ARG A 266 8.97 11.14 -10.14
C ARG A 266 8.56 12.10 -11.25
N LEU A 267 8.98 13.36 -11.16
CA LEU A 267 8.58 14.41 -12.08
C LEU A 267 8.92 14.06 -13.53
N TRP A 268 7.98 14.26 -14.45
CA TRP A 268 8.24 14.15 -15.89
C TRP A 268 8.89 15.41 -16.44
N ASP A 269 8.53 16.58 -15.90
CA ASP A 269 8.98 17.89 -16.37
C ASP A 269 9.56 18.70 -15.21
N ASP A 270 10.31 19.78 -15.56
CA ASP A 270 10.80 20.74 -14.60
C ASP A 270 9.61 21.47 -13.94
N HIS A 271 9.65 21.56 -12.62
CA HIS A 271 8.65 22.29 -11.84
C HIS A 271 9.31 23.39 -11.00
N PRO A 272 8.79 24.63 -11.02
CA PRO A 272 9.47 25.80 -10.43
C PRO A 272 9.73 25.68 -8.92
N PHE A 273 8.92 24.89 -8.20
CA PHE A 273 9.04 24.71 -6.73
C PHE A 273 9.46 23.30 -6.30
N LEU A 274 9.18 22.28 -7.11
CA LEU A 274 9.43 20.87 -6.74
C LEU A 274 10.77 20.36 -7.24
N GLY A 275 11.32 20.95 -8.31
CA GLY A 275 12.62 20.57 -8.84
C GLY A 275 12.60 20.30 -10.35
N ARG A 276 13.70 19.72 -10.84
CA ARG A 276 13.85 19.33 -12.25
C ARG A 276 13.13 18.03 -12.55
N ALA A 277 12.92 17.73 -13.82
CA ALA A 277 12.52 16.42 -14.30
C ALA A 277 13.35 15.31 -13.62
N GLY A 278 12.71 14.23 -13.21
CA GLY A 278 13.32 13.15 -12.45
C GLY A 278 13.38 13.35 -10.93
N THR A 279 13.09 14.54 -10.39
CA THR A 279 13.05 14.76 -8.93
C THR A 279 12.00 13.88 -8.27
N VAL A 280 12.36 13.26 -7.14
CA VAL A 280 11.46 12.47 -6.28
C VAL A 280 10.72 13.43 -5.34
N VAL A 281 9.38 13.43 -5.40
CA VAL A 281 8.47 14.32 -4.65
C VAL A 281 7.56 13.47 -3.77
N GLY A 282 7.47 13.73 -2.46
CA GLY A 282 6.67 12.95 -1.53
C GLY A 282 5.17 13.12 -1.77
N LEU A 283 4.47 11.99 -1.85
CA LEU A 283 3.01 11.92 -2.03
C LEU A 283 2.32 11.58 -0.70
N GLU A 284 2.43 10.34 -0.24
CA GLU A 284 1.88 9.88 1.04
C GLU A 284 2.68 8.69 1.60
N VAL A 285 2.39 8.34 2.85
CA VAL A 285 2.94 7.15 3.49
C VAL A 285 1.84 6.27 4.03
N ASN A 286 2.02 4.97 3.86
CA ASN A 286 1.21 3.94 4.47
C ASN A 286 2.11 3.09 5.37
N MET A 287 1.80 3.04 6.67
CA MET A 287 2.62 2.33 7.66
C MET A 287 2.26 0.84 7.73
N ARG A 288 2.23 0.21 6.56
CA ARG A 288 1.85 -1.18 6.33
C ARG A 288 2.44 -1.67 5.00
N PRO A 289 2.39 -2.98 4.68
CA PRO A 289 2.72 -3.48 3.34
C PRO A 289 1.89 -2.80 2.24
N CYS A 290 2.45 -2.62 1.06
CA CYS A 290 1.69 -2.18 -0.12
C CYS A 290 0.49 -3.10 -0.37
N GLY A 291 -0.54 -2.61 -1.04
CA GLY A 291 -1.78 -3.37 -1.26
C GLY A 291 -1.69 -4.49 -2.32
N GLY A 292 -2.75 -5.25 -2.45
CA GLY A 292 -2.90 -6.27 -3.49
C GLY A 292 -1.90 -7.42 -3.38
N PHE A 293 -1.32 -7.79 -4.50
CA PHE A 293 -0.35 -8.89 -4.63
C PHE A 293 1.11 -8.43 -4.51
N THR A 294 1.36 -7.20 -4.07
CA THR A 294 2.68 -6.57 -4.14
C THR A 294 3.73 -7.34 -3.33
N GLN A 295 3.36 -7.93 -2.18
CA GLN A 295 4.27 -8.77 -1.38
C GLN A 295 4.72 -10.02 -2.17
N ASP A 296 3.80 -10.64 -2.90
CA ASP A 296 4.13 -11.79 -3.75
C ASP A 296 5.01 -11.36 -4.92
N MET A 297 4.74 -10.19 -5.48
CA MET A 297 5.54 -9.62 -6.56
C MET A 297 6.96 -9.29 -6.11
N TYR A 298 7.17 -8.81 -4.85
CA TYR A 298 8.52 -8.67 -4.30
C TYR A 298 9.24 -10.01 -4.25
N ASN A 299 8.55 -11.08 -3.82
CA ASN A 299 9.13 -12.42 -3.80
C ASN A 299 9.53 -12.89 -5.19
N TYR A 300 8.70 -12.65 -6.21
CA TYR A 300 9.00 -13.01 -7.58
C TYR A 300 10.11 -12.16 -8.21
N ALA A 301 10.13 -10.85 -7.94
CA ALA A 301 11.12 -9.93 -8.47
C ALA A 301 12.50 -10.15 -7.83
N LEU A 302 12.55 -10.31 -6.52
CA LEU A 302 13.79 -10.29 -5.76
C LEU A 302 14.25 -11.68 -5.31
N SER A 303 13.55 -12.74 -5.74
CA SER A 303 13.85 -14.13 -5.34
C SER A 303 13.98 -14.27 -3.83
N THR A 304 13.00 -13.78 -3.07
CA THR A 304 13.03 -13.71 -1.61
C THR A 304 11.68 -14.17 -1.02
N ASP A 305 11.51 -14.06 0.28
CA ASP A 305 10.25 -14.30 0.98
C ASP A 305 10.02 -13.20 2.04
N VAL A 306 9.31 -12.14 1.66
CA VAL A 306 9.04 -11.01 2.54
C VAL A 306 8.19 -11.36 3.75
N TYR A 307 7.36 -12.42 3.66
CA TYR A 307 6.58 -12.91 4.79
C TYR A 307 7.49 -13.51 5.87
N ARG A 308 8.52 -14.26 5.44
CA ARG A 308 9.53 -14.80 6.36
C ARG A 308 10.45 -13.72 6.88
N ILE A 309 10.86 -12.74 6.06
CA ILE A 309 11.64 -11.57 6.53
C ILE A 309 10.85 -10.80 7.59
N TYR A 310 9.53 -10.64 7.42
CA TYR A 310 8.68 -10.01 8.44
C TYR A 310 8.65 -10.83 9.74
N ALA A 311 8.53 -12.14 9.65
CA ALA A 311 8.60 -13.02 10.82
C ALA A 311 9.98 -13.03 11.48
N ASP A 312 11.06 -12.98 10.69
CA ASP A 312 12.43 -12.81 11.17
C ASP A 312 12.61 -11.50 11.94
N MET A 313 12.07 -10.38 11.41
CA MET A 313 12.06 -9.08 12.08
C MET A 313 11.35 -9.16 13.43
N ILE A 314 10.17 -9.77 13.49
CA ILE A 314 9.40 -9.95 14.73
C ILE A 314 10.16 -10.78 15.76
N CYS A 315 10.80 -11.87 15.34
CA CYS A 315 11.40 -12.85 16.25
C CYS A 315 12.85 -12.54 16.61
N TYR A 316 13.60 -11.93 15.69
CA TYR A 316 15.06 -11.84 15.79
C TYR A 316 15.61 -10.43 15.54
N ASP A 317 14.78 -9.49 15.10
CA ASP A 317 15.18 -8.13 14.72
C ASP A 317 16.26 -8.10 13.62
N GLU A 318 16.27 -9.08 12.73
CA GLU A 318 17.22 -9.23 11.61
C GLU A 318 16.57 -9.99 10.45
N ASN A 319 17.17 -9.93 9.26
CA ASN A 319 16.80 -10.76 8.12
C ASN A 319 17.67 -12.01 8.08
N ARG A 320 17.07 -13.18 8.15
CA ARG A 320 17.74 -14.50 8.09
C ARG A 320 17.53 -15.23 6.77
N GLN A 321 16.82 -14.59 5.82
CA GLN A 321 16.59 -15.23 4.55
C GLN A 321 17.83 -15.08 3.64
N PRO A 322 18.13 -16.09 2.81
CA PRO A 322 19.24 -16.01 1.88
C PRO A 322 19.01 -14.89 0.84
N ASP A 323 20.07 -14.15 0.51
CA ASP A 323 20.05 -13.22 -0.63
C ASP A 323 20.41 -13.98 -1.91
N TRP A 324 19.40 -14.20 -2.75
CA TRP A 324 19.58 -14.82 -4.05
C TRP A 324 19.97 -13.77 -5.10
N PRO A 325 20.98 -14.04 -5.94
CA PRO A 325 21.48 -13.04 -6.90
C PRO A 325 20.52 -12.76 -8.05
N GLU A 326 19.64 -13.70 -8.39
CA GLU A 326 18.70 -13.54 -9.50
C GLU A 326 17.61 -12.52 -9.13
N LYS A 327 17.58 -11.44 -9.88
CA LYS A 327 16.56 -10.41 -9.78
C LYS A 327 15.85 -10.25 -11.13
N TYR A 328 14.56 -9.87 -11.07
CA TYR A 328 13.67 -9.81 -12.22
C TYR A 328 12.84 -8.53 -12.19
N PHE A 329 12.43 -8.06 -13.35
CA PHE A 329 11.26 -7.19 -13.44
C PHE A 329 10.01 -8.03 -13.17
N CYS A 330 9.16 -7.63 -12.24
CA CYS A 330 7.89 -8.31 -12.00
C CYS A 330 6.74 -7.39 -12.37
N ALA A 331 6.01 -7.77 -13.40
CA ALA A 331 4.91 -7.00 -13.97
C ALA A 331 3.56 -7.46 -13.43
N PHE A 332 2.71 -6.51 -13.08
CA PHE A 332 1.30 -6.69 -12.79
C PHE A 332 0.46 -6.16 -13.94
N VAL A 333 -0.54 -6.91 -14.37
CA VAL A 333 -1.58 -6.45 -15.30
C VAL A 333 -2.94 -6.86 -14.75
N GLY A 334 -3.82 -5.89 -14.59
CA GLY A 334 -5.24 -6.08 -14.28
C GLY A 334 -6.12 -5.68 -15.46
N ARG A 335 -6.69 -6.66 -16.17
CA ARG A 335 -7.64 -6.44 -17.25
C ARG A 335 -9.04 -6.24 -16.74
N GLN A 336 -9.77 -5.30 -17.34
CA GLN A 336 -11.19 -5.09 -17.05
C GLN A 336 -12.06 -6.10 -17.82
N GLU A 337 -13.20 -6.45 -17.24
CA GLU A 337 -14.21 -7.26 -17.93
C GLU A 337 -14.88 -6.47 -19.05
N GLY A 338 -15.22 -7.14 -20.16
CA GLY A 338 -15.94 -6.53 -21.28
C GLY A 338 -15.10 -5.69 -22.25
N LYS A 339 -13.81 -5.41 -21.96
CA LYS A 339 -12.93 -4.74 -22.93
C LYS A 339 -12.45 -5.72 -24.02
N PRO A 340 -12.43 -5.29 -25.30
CA PRO A 340 -12.04 -6.13 -26.42
C PRO A 340 -10.51 -6.22 -26.56
N TYR A 341 -9.84 -6.96 -25.69
CA TYR A 341 -8.38 -7.16 -25.79
C TYR A 341 -8.01 -7.97 -27.03
N LEU A 342 -6.96 -7.56 -27.72
CA LEU A 342 -6.48 -8.22 -28.93
C LEU A 342 -6.11 -9.70 -28.69
N LEU A 343 -5.40 -9.98 -27.61
CA LEU A 343 -5.13 -11.35 -27.17
C LEU A 343 -6.17 -11.80 -26.11
N SER A 344 -6.77 -12.97 -26.35
CA SER A 344 -7.59 -13.60 -25.30
C SER A 344 -6.74 -13.93 -24.06
N GLN A 345 -7.41 -14.18 -22.93
CA GLN A 345 -6.72 -14.60 -21.70
C GLN A 345 -5.90 -15.88 -21.91
N ASP A 346 -6.46 -16.86 -22.64
CA ASP A 346 -5.79 -18.14 -22.88
C ASP A 346 -4.59 -17.98 -23.84
N ALA A 347 -4.71 -17.13 -24.86
CA ALA A 347 -3.62 -16.80 -25.76
C ALA A 347 -2.46 -16.11 -24.99
N LEU A 348 -2.80 -15.18 -24.07
CA LEU A 348 -1.80 -14.52 -23.23
C LEU A 348 -1.12 -15.52 -22.29
N ARG A 349 -1.89 -16.40 -21.62
CA ARG A 349 -1.37 -17.46 -20.74
C ARG A 349 -0.43 -18.39 -21.51
N GLN A 350 -0.80 -18.80 -22.71
CA GLN A 350 0.03 -19.67 -23.54
C GLN A 350 1.32 -19.00 -23.99
N ARG A 351 1.25 -17.73 -24.44
CA ARG A 351 2.40 -16.97 -24.92
C ARG A 351 3.46 -16.71 -23.86
N TYR A 352 3.04 -16.49 -22.62
CA TYR A 352 3.89 -16.15 -21.48
C TYR A 352 3.95 -17.25 -20.42
N ALA A 353 3.63 -18.50 -20.76
CA ALA A 353 3.58 -19.63 -19.81
C ALA A 353 4.86 -19.83 -19.00
N GLY A 354 6.03 -19.49 -19.55
CA GLY A 354 7.32 -19.59 -18.85
C GLY A 354 7.66 -18.40 -17.94
N ASP A 355 6.93 -17.28 -18.07
CA ASP A 355 7.17 -16.04 -17.34
C ASP A 355 6.09 -15.79 -16.29
N LEU A 356 4.89 -16.33 -16.49
CA LEU A 356 3.75 -16.14 -15.58
C LEU A 356 4.00 -16.81 -14.24
N MET A 357 3.77 -16.03 -13.18
CA MET A 357 3.91 -16.46 -11.80
C MET A 357 2.55 -16.69 -11.14
N GLN A 358 1.54 -15.89 -11.52
CA GLN A 358 0.20 -15.95 -10.92
C GLN A 358 -0.84 -15.43 -11.92
N CYS A 359 -2.03 -16.05 -11.94
CA CYS A 359 -3.18 -15.61 -12.69
C CYS A 359 -4.43 -15.77 -11.81
N GLU A 360 -5.16 -14.67 -11.62
CA GLU A 360 -6.32 -14.64 -10.73
C GLU A 360 -7.53 -14.03 -11.41
N THR A 361 -8.72 -14.45 -10.98
CA THR A 361 -9.97 -13.76 -11.28
C THR A 361 -10.49 -13.17 -9.97
N LEU A 362 -10.55 -11.85 -9.89
CA LEU A 362 -10.92 -11.16 -8.66
C LEU A 362 -12.41 -11.05 -8.47
N PRO A 363 -12.89 -11.06 -7.19
CA PRO A 363 -14.27 -10.67 -6.87
C PRO A 363 -14.53 -9.22 -7.31
N ASP A 364 -15.81 -8.90 -7.59
CA ASP A 364 -16.19 -7.58 -8.11
C ASP A 364 -15.78 -6.41 -7.20
N VAL A 365 -15.79 -6.63 -5.89
CA VAL A 365 -15.38 -5.63 -4.89
C VAL A 365 -13.92 -5.18 -5.06
N LEU A 366 -13.04 -6.03 -5.58
CA LEU A 366 -11.63 -5.72 -5.85
C LEU A 366 -11.37 -5.37 -7.32
N ALA A 367 -12.24 -5.81 -8.22
CA ALA A 367 -12.07 -5.66 -9.67
C ALA A 367 -12.04 -4.19 -10.11
N ALA A 368 -12.79 -3.30 -9.46
CA ALA A 368 -12.83 -1.88 -9.79
C ALA A 368 -11.45 -1.21 -9.69
N GLY A 369 -10.64 -1.55 -8.67
CA GLY A 369 -9.33 -0.97 -8.43
C GLY A 369 -8.15 -1.75 -8.99
N MET A 370 -8.33 -3.04 -9.31
CA MET A 370 -7.22 -3.93 -9.69
C MET A 370 -7.41 -4.62 -11.04
N GLY A 371 -8.59 -4.48 -11.67
CA GLY A 371 -8.99 -5.27 -12.83
C GLY A 371 -9.61 -6.61 -12.44
N LYS A 372 -10.47 -7.15 -13.31
CA LYS A 372 -11.16 -8.43 -13.09
C LYS A 372 -10.24 -9.63 -13.26
N TYR A 373 -9.34 -9.56 -14.24
CA TYR A 373 -8.42 -10.65 -14.59
C TYR A 373 -6.98 -10.19 -14.38
N VAL A 374 -6.34 -10.75 -13.37
CA VAL A 374 -4.98 -10.39 -12.96
C VAL A 374 -3.97 -11.37 -13.54
N PHE A 375 -2.88 -10.82 -14.08
CA PHE A 375 -1.71 -11.55 -14.57
C PHE A 375 -0.46 -10.95 -13.92
N ILE A 376 0.32 -11.79 -13.25
CA ILE A 376 1.62 -11.43 -12.69
C ILE A 376 2.68 -12.27 -13.37
N ALA A 377 3.68 -11.61 -13.94
CA ALA A 377 4.76 -12.24 -14.67
C ALA A 377 6.12 -11.65 -14.29
N ARG A 378 7.20 -12.43 -14.40
CA ARG A 378 8.57 -11.96 -14.15
C ARG A 378 9.46 -12.15 -15.34
N PHE A 379 10.36 -11.17 -15.58
CA PHE A 379 11.21 -11.11 -16.76
C PHE A 379 12.64 -10.75 -16.36
N LYS A 380 13.62 -11.32 -17.08
CA LYS A 380 15.03 -10.97 -16.90
C LYS A 380 15.40 -9.65 -17.57
N ASP A 381 14.69 -9.27 -18.61
CA ASP A 381 14.94 -8.07 -19.38
C ASP A 381 13.66 -7.22 -19.52
N GLU A 382 13.87 -5.91 -19.63
CA GLU A 382 12.82 -4.91 -19.70
C GLU A 382 12.08 -4.95 -21.05
N GLU A 383 12.75 -5.32 -22.13
CA GLU A 383 12.15 -5.38 -23.47
C GLU A 383 11.03 -6.43 -23.51
N ARG A 384 11.29 -7.63 -22.96
CA ARG A 384 10.30 -8.70 -22.85
C ARG A 384 9.16 -8.33 -21.92
N MET A 385 9.43 -7.64 -20.81
CA MET A 385 8.39 -7.09 -19.94
C MET A 385 7.49 -6.10 -20.68
N ASN A 386 8.10 -5.17 -21.43
CA ASN A 386 7.35 -4.18 -22.21
C ASN A 386 6.52 -4.85 -23.33
N ALA A 387 7.03 -5.93 -23.93
CA ALA A 387 6.26 -6.75 -24.86
C ALA A 387 5.03 -7.39 -24.19
N PHE A 388 5.19 -7.89 -22.96
CA PHE A 388 4.08 -8.43 -22.17
C PHE A 388 3.01 -7.36 -21.91
N PHE A 389 3.39 -6.15 -21.51
CA PHE A 389 2.41 -5.06 -21.30
C PHE A 389 1.66 -4.72 -22.59
N ARG A 390 2.35 -4.59 -23.73
CA ARG A 390 1.68 -4.36 -25.02
C ARG A 390 0.68 -5.46 -25.35
N ASP A 391 1.12 -6.72 -25.33
CA ASP A 391 0.27 -7.87 -25.65
C ASP A 391 -0.91 -8.03 -24.67
N ALA A 392 -0.69 -7.68 -23.40
CA ALA A 392 -1.72 -7.81 -22.38
C ALA A 392 -2.76 -6.69 -22.44
N LEU A 393 -2.41 -5.49 -22.91
CA LEU A 393 -3.25 -4.29 -22.81
C LEU A 393 -3.77 -3.80 -24.13
N GLU A 394 -3.21 -4.25 -25.27
CA GLU A 394 -3.65 -3.85 -26.59
C GLU A 394 -5.11 -4.27 -26.84
N LEU A 395 -5.92 -3.29 -27.25
CA LEU A 395 -7.31 -3.50 -27.59
C LEU A 395 -7.43 -3.80 -29.10
N ALA A 396 -8.38 -4.67 -29.46
CA ALA A 396 -8.73 -4.88 -30.86
C ALA A 396 -9.33 -3.58 -31.42
N HIS A 397 -8.83 -3.13 -32.56
CA HIS A 397 -9.47 -2.02 -33.28
C HIS A 397 -10.82 -2.50 -33.83
N GLU A 398 -11.88 -1.68 -33.67
CA GLU A 398 -13.17 -1.90 -34.34
C GLU A 398 -13.03 -1.81 -35.86
#